data_9151d4d3eb2bfb569687da514b68b7a0
#
_entry.id   9151d4d3eb2bfb569687da514b68b7a0
#
_cell.length_a   1.000
_cell.length_b   1.000
_cell.length_c   1.000
_cell.angle_alpha   90.00
_cell.angle_beta   90.00
_cell.angle_gamma   90.00
#
_symmetry.space_group_name_H-M   'P 1'
#
loop_
_entity.id
_entity.type
_entity.pdbx_description
1 polymer ?
#
loop_
_entity_poly.entity_id
_entity_poly.type
_entity_poly.pdbx_seq_one_letter_code
_entity_poly.pdbx_strand_id
1 'polypeptide(L)'
;AGQAAMEVALESAFGITAPTEGISVAGRTDRAIVTELLNFHGVENSEANWTQFVSAYLERLPHELTSREGLILPGVQELLAELHRRPSLTMGLLTGNFQRGAELKLDHYQLSQYFQGGGFGDNHFERDDVARTAIETVRERMASKGATEVWVIGDTPADVKCGRAINATVVAVATGLYTIEDLEVCDPDFLCEDFADVELILGIFPGE
;
A
#
# COMPACT_ATOMS: atom_id res chain seq x y z
N ALA A 1 -1.71 -7.70 -11.08
CA ALA A 1 -2.63 -8.67 -10.46
C ALA A 1 -3.84 -7.96 -9.81
N GLY A 2 -3.63 -6.97 -8.93
CA GLY A 2 -4.73 -6.33 -8.17
C GLY A 2 -5.82 -5.71 -9.04
N GLN A 3 -5.46 -4.85 -10.00
CA GLN A 3 -6.41 -4.24 -10.93
C GLN A 3 -7.18 -5.31 -11.74
N ALA A 4 -6.48 -6.31 -12.27
CA ALA A 4 -7.13 -7.38 -13.02
C ALA A 4 -8.12 -8.19 -12.16
N ALA A 5 -7.79 -8.43 -10.89
CA ALA A 5 -8.72 -9.07 -9.96
C ALA A 5 -9.96 -8.21 -9.69
N MET A 6 -9.81 -6.88 -9.60
CA MET A 6 -10.95 -5.94 -9.48
C MET A 6 -11.84 -5.97 -10.73
N GLU A 7 -11.26 -5.97 -11.93
CA GLU A 7 -12.00 -6.01 -13.19
C GLU A 7 -12.82 -7.29 -13.31
N VAL A 8 -12.21 -8.44 -13.01
CA VAL A 8 -12.92 -9.73 -13.00
C VAL A 8 -13.99 -9.79 -11.90
N ALA A 9 -13.73 -9.21 -10.74
CA ALA A 9 -14.72 -9.13 -9.67
C ALA A 9 -15.95 -8.29 -10.06
N LEU A 10 -15.74 -7.15 -10.74
CA LEU A 10 -16.83 -6.32 -11.23
C LEU A 10 -17.65 -7.03 -12.33
N GLU A 11 -16.98 -7.75 -13.23
CA GLU A 11 -17.65 -8.55 -14.24
C GLU A 11 -18.49 -9.67 -13.61
N SER A 12 -17.89 -10.44 -12.69
CA SER A 12 -18.56 -11.60 -12.07
C SER A 12 -19.69 -11.21 -11.13
N ALA A 13 -19.53 -10.11 -10.37
CA ALA A 13 -20.51 -9.67 -9.40
C ALA A 13 -21.64 -8.84 -10.00
N PHE A 14 -21.36 -8.02 -11.04
CA PHE A 14 -22.30 -7.01 -11.54
C PHE A 14 -22.44 -7.00 -13.07
N GLY A 15 -21.74 -7.87 -13.81
CA GLY A 15 -21.77 -7.90 -15.28
C GLY A 15 -21.07 -6.71 -15.95
N ILE A 16 -20.17 -6.02 -15.24
CA ILE A 16 -19.46 -4.83 -15.74
C ILE A 16 -18.19 -5.29 -16.46
N THR A 17 -18.09 -5.06 -17.78
CA THR A 17 -16.99 -5.60 -18.63
C THR A 17 -15.91 -4.61 -19.04
N ALA A 18 -16.03 -3.32 -18.73
CA ALA A 18 -15.00 -2.30 -19.00
C ALA A 18 -14.91 -1.32 -17.83
N PRO A 19 -14.53 -1.79 -16.64
CA PRO A 19 -14.84 -1.09 -15.41
C PRO A 19 -13.92 0.09 -15.09
N THR A 20 -12.64 0.06 -15.48
CA THR A 20 -11.65 1.00 -14.94
C THR A 20 -11.24 2.11 -15.91
N GLU A 21 -11.85 2.18 -17.11
CA GLU A 21 -11.50 3.19 -18.10
C GLU A 21 -11.78 4.61 -17.59
N GLY A 22 -10.72 5.40 -17.49
CA GLY A 22 -10.80 6.79 -17.01
C GLY A 22 -10.77 6.97 -15.49
N ILE A 23 -10.67 5.90 -14.70
CA ILE A 23 -10.58 5.98 -13.24
C ILE A 23 -9.14 5.75 -12.76
N SER A 24 -8.58 6.76 -12.08
CA SER A 24 -7.24 6.66 -11.49
C SER A 24 -7.27 5.76 -10.26
N VAL A 25 -6.29 4.84 -10.18
CA VAL A 25 -6.13 3.92 -9.05
C VAL A 25 -4.90 4.22 -8.19
N ALA A 26 -3.90 4.93 -8.76
CA ALA A 26 -2.65 5.18 -8.07
C ALA A 26 -2.82 6.06 -6.83
N GLY A 27 -2.18 5.69 -5.73
CA GLY A 27 -2.18 6.46 -4.48
C GLY A 27 -3.52 6.52 -3.75
N ARG A 28 -4.54 5.75 -4.18
CA ARG A 28 -5.88 5.76 -3.59
C ARG A 28 -6.14 4.51 -2.74
N THR A 29 -7.22 4.55 -1.96
CA THR A 29 -7.70 3.38 -1.23
C THR A 29 -8.62 2.53 -2.10
N ASP A 30 -8.58 1.22 -1.91
CA ASP A 30 -9.49 0.30 -2.61
C ASP A 30 -10.97 0.66 -2.33
N ARG A 31 -11.29 1.14 -1.12
CA ARG A 31 -12.63 1.64 -0.77
C ARG A 31 -13.07 2.80 -1.67
N ALA A 32 -12.19 3.79 -1.85
CA ALA A 32 -12.49 4.94 -2.70
C ALA A 32 -12.64 4.55 -4.18
N ILE A 33 -11.73 3.71 -4.67
CA ILE A 33 -11.73 3.23 -6.05
C ILE A 33 -13.03 2.46 -6.36
N VAL A 34 -13.36 1.49 -5.54
CA VAL A 34 -14.55 0.64 -5.75
C VAL A 34 -15.83 1.45 -5.62
N THR A 35 -15.91 2.37 -4.66
CA THR A 35 -17.07 3.27 -4.53
C THR A 35 -17.27 4.10 -5.80
N GLU A 36 -16.20 4.65 -6.37
CA GLU A 36 -16.29 5.40 -7.62
C GLU A 36 -16.70 4.53 -8.80
N LEU A 37 -16.13 3.31 -8.91
CA LEU A 37 -16.48 2.33 -9.94
C LEU A 37 -17.95 1.93 -9.88
N LEU A 38 -18.47 1.59 -8.70
CA LEU A 38 -19.89 1.24 -8.54
C LEU A 38 -20.80 2.42 -8.94
N ASN A 39 -20.48 3.63 -8.47
CA ASN A 39 -21.25 4.83 -8.82
C ASN A 39 -21.21 5.13 -10.34
N PHE A 40 -20.03 5.03 -10.96
CA PHE A 40 -19.85 5.27 -12.39
C PHE A 40 -20.72 4.32 -13.25
N HIS A 41 -20.85 3.07 -12.82
CA HIS A 41 -21.64 2.05 -13.50
C HIS A 41 -23.09 1.96 -13.01
N GLY A 42 -23.55 2.90 -12.18
CA GLY A 42 -24.94 2.94 -11.69
C GLY A 42 -25.30 1.81 -10.74
N VAL A 43 -24.31 1.14 -10.13
CA VAL A 43 -24.53 0.14 -9.09
C VAL A 43 -24.63 0.84 -7.74
N GLU A 44 -25.68 0.52 -6.98
CA GLU A 44 -25.89 1.10 -5.65
C GLU A 44 -24.70 0.78 -4.72
N ASN A 45 -24.14 1.80 -4.06
CA ASN A 45 -23.09 1.62 -3.08
C ASN A 45 -23.68 1.19 -1.72
N SER A 46 -24.27 -0.02 -1.70
CA SER A 46 -24.82 -0.66 -0.50
C SER A 46 -23.79 -1.60 0.13
N GLU A 47 -23.97 -1.90 1.41
CA GLU A 47 -23.10 -2.87 2.13
C GLU A 47 -23.18 -4.27 1.49
N ALA A 48 -24.32 -4.64 0.94
CA ALA A 48 -24.49 -5.92 0.24
C ALA A 48 -23.63 -5.98 -1.03
N ASN A 49 -23.68 -4.94 -1.88
CA ASN A 49 -22.89 -4.87 -3.11
C ASN A 49 -21.38 -4.74 -2.80
N TRP A 50 -21.04 -4.01 -1.75
CA TRP A 50 -19.67 -3.95 -1.26
C TRP A 50 -19.15 -5.32 -0.86
N THR A 51 -19.87 -6.05 -0.02
CA THR A 51 -19.51 -7.40 0.42
C THR A 51 -19.39 -8.37 -0.76
N GLN A 52 -20.32 -8.28 -1.73
CA GLN A 52 -20.29 -9.09 -2.94
C GLN A 52 -19.04 -8.83 -3.77
N PHE A 53 -18.70 -7.56 -3.97
CA PHE A 53 -17.47 -7.17 -4.68
C PHE A 53 -16.21 -7.69 -3.98
N VAL A 54 -16.07 -7.40 -2.68
CA VAL A 54 -14.88 -7.80 -1.90
C VAL A 54 -14.69 -9.30 -1.92
N SER A 55 -15.79 -10.08 -1.77
CA SER A 55 -15.73 -11.54 -1.85
C SER A 55 -15.23 -12.03 -3.20
N ALA A 56 -15.77 -11.50 -4.29
CA ALA A 56 -15.35 -11.85 -5.66
C ALA A 56 -13.88 -11.45 -5.92
N TYR A 57 -13.47 -10.28 -5.45
CA TYR A 57 -12.09 -9.81 -5.57
C TYR A 57 -11.11 -10.75 -4.85
N LEU A 58 -11.40 -11.07 -3.59
CA LEU A 58 -10.52 -11.91 -2.77
C LEU A 58 -10.45 -13.37 -3.27
N GLU A 59 -11.52 -13.86 -3.86
CA GLU A 59 -11.53 -15.17 -4.52
C GLU A 59 -10.64 -15.17 -5.77
N ARG A 60 -10.68 -14.08 -6.55
CA ARG A 60 -9.95 -13.97 -7.81
C ARG A 60 -8.47 -13.63 -7.63
N LEU A 61 -8.10 -12.83 -6.66
CA LEU A 61 -6.76 -12.30 -6.48
C LEU A 61 -5.63 -13.36 -6.46
N PRO A 62 -5.75 -14.51 -5.77
CA PRO A 62 -4.70 -15.54 -5.79
C PRO A 62 -4.42 -16.09 -7.19
N HIS A 63 -5.46 -16.24 -8.02
CA HIS A 63 -5.30 -16.66 -9.40
C HIS A 63 -4.54 -15.61 -10.22
N GLU A 64 -4.90 -14.34 -10.10
CA GLU A 64 -4.23 -13.25 -10.81
C GLU A 64 -2.77 -13.07 -10.36
N LEU A 65 -2.46 -13.32 -9.09
CA LEU A 65 -1.09 -13.32 -8.58
C LEU A 65 -0.26 -14.44 -9.21
N THR A 66 -0.83 -15.64 -9.36
CA THR A 66 -0.13 -16.81 -9.90
C THR A 66 0.01 -16.76 -11.42
N SER A 67 -1.01 -16.25 -12.13
CA SER A 67 -1.04 -16.26 -13.60
C SER A 67 -0.30 -15.10 -14.25
N ARG A 68 0.07 -14.08 -13.48
CA ARG A 68 0.80 -12.90 -13.97
C ARG A 68 2.20 -12.88 -13.41
N GLU A 69 3.16 -12.58 -14.26
CA GLU A 69 4.53 -12.35 -13.82
C GLU A 69 4.59 -11.06 -13.00
N GLY A 70 4.83 -11.21 -11.70
CA GLY A 70 5.16 -10.13 -10.79
C GLY A 70 6.56 -10.34 -10.26
N LEU A 71 7.22 -9.27 -9.88
CA LEU A 71 8.56 -9.33 -9.32
C LEU A 71 8.66 -8.47 -8.06
N ILE A 72 9.53 -8.88 -7.15
CA ILE A 72 10.03 -8.02 -6.09
C ILE A 72 11.08 -7.12 -6.70
N LEU A 73 10.97 -5.82 -6.48
CA LEU A 73 11.94 -4.86 -7.00
C LEU A 73 13.34 -5.13 -6.40
N PRO A 74 14.42 -4.89 -7.17
CA PRO A 74 15.78 -5.05 -6.69
C PRO A 74 16.02 -4.31 -5.36
N GLY A 75 16.73 -4.92 -4.42
CA GLY A 75 17.06 -4.37 -3.12
C GLY A 75 15.95 -4.45 -2.06
N VAL A 76 14.66 -4.58 -2.44
CA VAL A 76 13.54 -4.56 -1.47
C VAL A 76 13.65 -5.68 -0.45
N GLN A 77 13.89 -6.92 -0.88
CA GLN A 77 13.94 -8.05 0.04
C GLN A 77 15.14 -7.94 1.01
N GLU A 78 16.28 -7.47 0.51
CA GLU A 78 17.48 -7.25 1.29
C GLU A 78 17.26 -6.11 2.30
N LEU A 79 16.71 -4.99 1.87
CA LEU A 79 16.38 -3.85 2.73
C LEU A 79 15.43 -4.27 3.87
N LEU A 80 14.35 -4.98 3.55
CA LEU A 80 13.40 -5.47 4.56
C LEU A 80 14.08 -6.42 5.56
N ALA A 81 14.96 -7.31 5.09
CA ALA A 81 15.68 -8.22 5.96
C ALA A 81 16.64 -7.49 6.89
N GLU A 82 17.38 -6.48 6.42
CA GLU A 82 18.29 -5.68 7.23
C GLU A 82 17.55 -4.82 8.26
N LEU A 83 16.46 -4.15 7.86
CA LEU A 83 15.62 -3.39 8.77
C LEU A 83 14.97 -4.28 9.84
N HIS A 84 14.55 -5.50 9.46
CA HIS A 84 13.95 -6.47 10.40
C HIS A 84 14.93 -6.95 11.49
N ARG A 85 16.24 -6.95 11.20
CA ARG A 85 17.29 -7.32 12.17
C ARG A 85 17.54 -6.24 13.22
N ARG A 86 17.11 -4.99 12.99
CA ARG A 86 17.32 -3.89 13.93
C ARG A 86 16.27 -3.94 15.05
N PRO A 87 16.66 -4.23 16.32
CA PRO A 87 15.67 -4.41 17.40
C PRO A 87 14.91 -3.13 17.75
N SER A 88 15.49 -1.96 17.43
CA SER A 88 14.90 -0.64 17.66
C SER A 88 13.82 -0.29 16.63
N LEU A 89 13.70 -1.02 15.52
CA LEU A 89 12.75 -0.74 14.45
C LEU A 89 11.54 -1.70 14.49
N THR A 90 10.40 -1.16 14.11
CA THR A 90 9.18 -1.93 13.87
C THR A 90 8.61 -1.50 12.54
N MET A 91 8.41 -2.46 11.65
CA MET A 91 7.85 -2.21 10.33
C MET A 91 6.35 -2.49 10.30
N GLY A 92 5.60 -1.55 9.72
CA GLY A 92 4.17 -1.66 9.48
C GLY A 92 3.82 -1.34 8.05
N LEU A 93 2.65 -1.77 7.62
CA LEU A 93 2.10 -1.46 6.31
C LEU A 93 1.34 -0.13 6.35
N LEU A 94 1.47 0.63 5.26
CA LEU A 94 0.63 1.77 4.94
C LEU A 94 0.14 1.58 3.50
N THR A 95 -1.05 1.03 3.33
CA THR A 95 -1.54 0.67 2.00
C THR A 95 -3.00 1.01 1.79
N GLY A 96 -3.34 1.48 0.59
CA GLY A 96 -4.73 1.64 0.17
C GLY A 96 -5.46 0.33 -0.12
N ASN A 97 -4.77 -0.79 -0.13
CA ASN A 97 -5.38 -2.08 -0.40
C ASN A 97 -6.29 -2.56 0.74
N PHE A 98 -7.26 -3.40 0.41
CA PHE A 98 -7.95 -4.20 1.43
C PHE A 98 -6.94 -4.99 2.26
N GLN A 99 -7.15 -5.11 3.56
CA GLN A 99 -6.26 -5.84 4.44
C GLN A 99 -6.00 -7.26 3.93
N ARG A 100 -7.06 -8.01 3.67
CA ARG A 100 -6.91 -9.40 3.18
C ARG A 100 -6.24 -9.47 1.81
N GLY A 101 -6.47 -8.49 0.94
CA GLY A 101 -5.80 -8.38 -0.36
C GLY A 101 -4.31 -8.09 -0.23
N ALA A 102 -3.92 -7.22 0.69
CA ALA A 102 -2.52 -6.93 1.01
C ALA A 102 -1.81 -8.17 1.58
N GLU A 103 -2.45 -8.87 2.53
CA GLU A 103 -1.93 -10.12 3.09
C GLU A 103 -1.67 -11.17 2.00
N LEU A 104 -2.64 -11.43 1.11
CA LEU A 104 -2.48 -12.38 0.01
C LEU A 104 -1.32 -12.04 -0.93
N LYS A 105 -1.12 -10.74 -1.21
CA LYS A 105 0.01 -10.26 -2.02
C LYS A 105 1.34 -10.50 -1.31
N LEU A 106 1.44 -10.13 -0.04
CA LEU A 106 2.66 -10.31 0.74
C LEU A 106 2.99 -11.78 0.96
N ASP A 107 2.00 -12.63 1.21
CA ASP A 107 2.18 -14.07 1.36
C ASP A 107 2.68 -14.70 0.05
N HIS A 108 2.13 -14.28 -1.09
CA HIS A 108 2.57 -14.74 -2.41
C HIS A 108 4.07 -14.47 -2.66
N TYR A 109 4.55 -13.30 -2.25
CA TYR A 109 5.96 -12.91 -2.39
C TYR A 109 6.82 -13.23 -1.16
N GLN A 110 6.28 -13.91 -0.14
CA GLN A 110 6.98 -14.29 1.09
C GLN A 110 7.56 -13.08 1.85
N LEU A 111 6.78 -12.00 1.92
CA LEU A 111 7.18 -10.74 2.59
C LEU A 111 6.40 -10.47 3.88
N SER A 112 5.35 -11.23 4.19
CA SER A 112 4.45 -10.99 5.34
C SER A 112 5.19 -10.98 6.68
N GLN A 113 6.25 -11.79 6.82
CA GLN A 113 7.01 -11.92 8.06
C GLN A 113 7.71 -10.64 8.51
N TYR A 114 7.90 -9.68 7.61
CA TYR A 114 8.57 -8.42 7.94
C TYR A 114 7.66 -7.39 8.62
N PHE A 115 6.35 -7.54 8.52
CA PHE A 115 5.40 -6.52 8.95
C PHE A 115 4.58 -6.95 10.16
N GLN A 116 4.45 -6.05 11.14
CA GLN A 116 3.72 -6.29 12.40
C GLN A 116 2.32 -5.67 12.42
N GLY A 117 1.67 -5.52 11.27
CA GLY A 117 0.37 -4.90 11.09
C GLY A 117 0.45 -3.65 10.25
N GLY A 118 -0.55 -2.77 10.37
CA GLY A 118 -0.57 -1.54 9.57
C GLY A 118 -1.96 -0.92 9.44
N GLY A 119 -2.07 0.02 8.50
CA GLY A 119 -3.30 0.62 8.04
C GLY A 119 -3.65 0.16 6.63
N PHE A 120 -4.94 -0.05 6.39
CA PHE A 120 -5.49 -0.63 5.17
C PHE A 120 -6.67 0.18 4.65
N GLY A 121 -6.97 0.02 3.37
CA GLY A 121 -8.00 0.79 2.68
C GLY A 121 -9.42 0.25 2.80
N ASP A 122 -9.72 -0.66 3.74
CA ASP A 122 -11.04 -1.27 3.90
C ASP A 122 -12.12 -0.25 4.29
N ASN A 123 -11.80 0.61 5.26
CA ASN A 123 -12.75 1.51 5.90
C ASN A 123 -12.43 2.99 5.66
N HIS A 124 -11.40 3.31 4.90
CA HIS A 124 -10.93 4.66 4.70
C HIS A 124 -11.02 5.08 3.23
N PHE A 125 -11.53 6.28 2.98
CA PHE A 125 -11.52 6.89 1.66
C PHE A 125 -10.22 7.66 1.41
N GLU A 126 -9.65 8.25 2.46
CA GLU A 126 -8.44 9.07 2.39
C GLU A 126 -7.22 8.30 2.94
N ARG A 127 -6.09 8.42 2.26
CA ARG A 127 -4.82 7.79 2.71
C ARG A 127 -4.30 8.38 4.01
N ASP A 128 -4.62 9.63 4.32
CA ASP A 128 -4.26 10.27 5.59
C ASP A 128 -4.86 9.53 6.79
N ASP A 129 -6.10 9.01 6.65
CA ASP A 129 -6.77 8.21 7.70
C ASP A 129 -6.17 6.81 7.79
N VAL A 130 -5.78 6.22 6.66
CA VAL A 130 -5.01 4.97 6.65
C VAL A 130 -3.70 5.14 7.39
N ALA A 131 -2.98 6.25 7.19
CA ALA A 131 -1.71 6.53 7.88
C ALA A 131 -1.88 6.66 9.40
N ARG A 132 -2.94 7.34 9.86
CA ARG A 132 -3.26 7.46 11.29
C ARG A 132 -3.54 6.09 11.91
N THR A 133 -4.35 5.27 11.25
CA THR A 133 -4.64 3.90 11.70
C THR A 133 -3.39 3.02 11.70
N ALA A 134 -2.53 3.16 10.68
CA ALA A 134 -1.27 2.40 10.60
C ALA A 134 -0.39 2.65 11.81
N ILE A 135 -0.17 3.94 12.17
CA ILE A 135 0.70 4.29 13.29
C ILE A 135 0.11 3.85 14.64
N GLU A 136 -1.21 3.94 14.82
CA GLU A 136 -1.90 3.47 16.02
C GLU A 136 -1.73 1.96 16.19
N THR A 137 -2.02 1.18 15.13
CA THR A 137 -1.92 -0.28 15.11
C THR A 137 -0.49 -0.76 15.40
N VAL A 138 0.52 -0.11 14.80
CA VAL A 138 1.92 -0.48 15.03
C VAL A 138 2.34 -0.14 16.44
N ARG A 139 1.98 1.05 16.96
CA ARG A 139 2.29 1.46 18.35
C ARG A 139 1.69 0.54 19.41
N GLU A 140 0.48 0.03 19.19
CA GLU A 140 -0.16 -0.92 20.11
C GLU A 140 0.61 -2.25 20.21
N ARG A 141 1.29 -2.66 19.14
CA ARG A 141 2.07 -3.90 19.06
C ARG A 141 3.52 -3.75 19.50
N MET A 142 4.00 -2.53 19.63
CA MET A 142 5.37 -2.28 20.10
C MET A 142 5.50 -2.57 21.58
N ALA A 143 6.52 -3.33 21.96
CA ALA A 143 6.85 -3.64 23.37
C ALA A 143 7.27 -2.40 24.18
N SER A 144 7.80 -1.36 23.52
CA SER A 144 8.15 -0.08 24.13
C SER A 144 7.23 1.02 23.62
N LYS A 145 6.50 1.68 24.51
CA LYS A 145 5.59 2.80 24.19
C LYS A 145 6.30 4.12 23.83
N GLY A 146 7.58 4.06 23.49
CA GLY A 146 8.43 5.22 23.28
C GLY A 146 8.94 5.43 21.86
N ALA A 147 8.25 4.96 20.83
CA ALA A 147 8.62 5.29 19.46
C ALA A 147 8.54 6.80 19.26
N THR A 148 9.69 7.42 19.04
CA THR A 148 9.82 8.87 18.90
C THR A 148 9.83 9.30 17.43
N GLU A 149 10.25 8.43 16.53
CA GLU A 149 10.39 8.72 15.12
C GLU A 149 9.54 7.78 14.27
N VAL A 150 8.88 8.34 13.25
CA VAL A 150 8.08 7.63 12.29
C VAL A 150 8.63 7.92 10.91
N TRP A 151 8.80 6.87 10.13
CA TRP A 151 9.28 6.94 8.75
C TRP A 151 8.24 6.36 7.83
N VAL A 152 8.00 7.01 6.69
CA VAL A 152 7.13 6.52 5.61
C VAL A 152 7.97 6.39 4.36
N ILE A 153 7.93 5.21 3.75
CA ILE A 153 8.54 4.95 2.45
C ILE A 153 7.42 4.73 1.45
N GLY A 154 7.42 5.43 0.35
CA GLY A 154 6.38 5.29 -0.68
C GLY A 154 6.82 5.82 -2.04
N ASP A 155 6.02 5.53 -3.06
CA ASP A 155 6.32 5.82 -4.47
C ASP A 155 5.31 6.78 -5.12
N THR A 156 4.44 7.40 -4.32
CA THR A 156 3.41 8.32 -4.83
C THR A 156 3.36 9.64 -4.08
N PRO A 157 2.87 10.73 -4.70
CA PRO A 157 2.54 11.98 -4.02
C PRO A 157 1.61 11.80 -2.81
N ALA A 158 0.71 10.80 -2.88
CA ALA A 158 -0.20 10.47 -1.78
C ALA A 158 0.55 9.91 -0.56
N ASP A 159 1.66 9.20 -0.76
CA ASP A 159 2.50 8.69 0.33
C ASP A 159 3.24 9.84 1.03
N VAL A 160 3.75 10.81 0.26
CA VAL A 160 4.37 12.01 0.83
C VAL A 160 3.34 12.79 1.65
N LYS A 161 2.16 13.04 1.08
CA LYS A 161 1.07 13.74 1.76
C LYS A 161 0.66 13.05 3.07
N CYS A 162 0.39 11.75 3.03
CA CYS A 162 -0.08 11.03 4.22
C CYS A 162 1.02 10.86 5.27
N GLY A 163 2.30 10.75 4.87
CA GLY A 163 3.44 10.80 5.78
C GLY A 163 3.51 12.14 6.54
N ARG A 164 3.34 13.25 5.84
CA ARG A 164 3.25 14.59 6.45
C ARG A 164 2.06 14.70 7.43
N ALA A 165 0.91 14.11 7.10
CA ALA A 165 -0.28 14.15 7.96
C ALA A 165 -0.08 13.48 9.33
N ILE A 166 0.92 12.61 9.48
CA ILE A 166 1.30 11.94 10.72
C ILE A 166 2.65 12.40 11.29
N ASN A 167 3.23 13.48 10.75
CA ASN A 167 4.54 14.03 11.10
C ASN A 167 5.67 12.99 10.96
N ALA A 168 5.62 12.18 9.92
CA ALA A 168 6.68 11.24 9.60
C ALA A 168 7.80 11.89 8.78
N THR A 169 9.01 11.35 8.89
CA THR A 169 10.06 11.54 7.90
C THR A 169 9.70 10.71 6.66
N VAL A 170 9.71 11.34 5.48
CA VAL A 170 9.25 10.69 4.25
C VAL A 170 10.42 10.41 3.31
N VAL A 171 10.54 9.15 2.91
CA VAL A 171 11.43 8.68 1.86
C VAL A 171 10.59 8.37 0.63
N ALA A 172 10.69 9.20 -0.40
CA ALA A 172 10.03 8.93 -1.68
C ALA A 172 10.97 8.14 -2.59
N VAL A 173 10.43 7.12 -3.29
CA VAL A 173 11.22 6.26 -4.18
C VAL A 173 10.52 6.14 -5.53
N ALA A 174 11.19 6.51 -6.61
CA ALA A 174 10.62 6.61 -7.97
C ALA A 174 10.52 5.24 -8.66
N THR A 175 9.92 4.26 -7.99
CA THR A 175 9.77 2.88 -8.50
C THR A 175 8.40 2.57 -9.09
N GLY A 176 7.46 3.50 -8.99
CA GLY A 176 6.08 3.36 -9.47
C GLY A 176 5.80 4.11 -10.76
N LEU A 177 4.64 4.77 -10.81
CA LEU A 177 4.19 5.55 -11.97
C LEU A 177 4.79 6.97 -12.01
N TYR A 178 5.33 7.45 -10.89
CA TYR A 178 5.83 8.81 -10.72
C TYR A 178 7.34 8.85 -10.90
N THR A 179 7.81 9.86 -11.63
CA THR A 179 9.24 10.12 -11.83
C THR A 179 9.86 10.80 -10.61
N ILE A 180 11.20 10.90 -10.62
CA ILE A 180 11.93 11.69 -9.60
C ILE A 180 11.40 13.11 -9.54
N GLU A 181 11.19 13.74 -10.69
CA GLU A 181 10.73 15.12 -10.81
C GLU A 181 9.32 15.30 -10.26
N ASP A 182 8.42 14.32 -10.48
CA ASP A 182 7.07 14.33 -9.94
C ASP A 182 7.05 14.24 -8.42
N LEU A 183 7.95 13.44 -7.84
CA LEU A 183 8.05 13.24 -6.40
C LEU A 183 8.81 14.39 -5.72
N GLU A 184 9.80 14.99 -6.37
CA GLU A 184 10.56 16.13 -5.87
C GLU A 184 9.66 17.34 -5.58
N VAL A 185 8.66 17.59 -6.46
CA VAL A 185 7.68 18.68 -6.26
C VAL A 185 6.85 18.49 -4.98
N CYS A 186 6.75 17.26 -4.47
CA CYS A 186 6.03 16.96 -3.22
C CYS A 186 6.87 17.21 -1.95
N ASP A 187 8.14 17.61 -2.11
CA ASP A 187 9.08 17.97 -1.04
C ASP A 187 9.21 16.84 0.03
N PRO A 188 9.60 15.60 -0.34
CA PRO A 188 9.93 14.56 0.63
C PRO A 188 11.23 14.89 1.36
N ASP A 189 11.49 14.26 2.53
CA ASP A 189 12.74 14.47 3.27
C ASP A 189 13.93 13.80 2.55
N PHE A 190 13.65 12.66 1.90
CA PHE A 190 14.61 11.93 1.07
C PHE A 190 13.94 11.48 -0.22
N LEU A 191 14.71 11.50 -1.30
CA LEU A 191 14.25 11.09 -2.62
C LEU A 191 15.28 10.13 -3.23
N CYS A 192 14.82 8.96 -3.63
CA CYS A 192 15.63 7.89 -4.19
C CYS A 192 15.06 7.43 -5.53
N GLU A 193 15.93 7.00 -6.43
CA GLU A 193 15.53 6.48 -7.74
C GLU A 193 14.90 5.08 -7.60
N ASP A 194 15.56 4.22 -6.83
CA ASP A 194 15.12 2.85 -6.56
C ASP A 194 15.69 2.32 -5.23
N PHE A 195 15.57 1.01 -4.98
CA PHE A 195 16.13 0.33 -3.82
C PHE A 195 17.41 -0.47 -4.13
N ALA A 196 18.00 -0.35 -5.32
CA ALA A 196 19.12 -1.20 -5.74
C ALA A 196 20.39 -0.98 -4.90
N ASP A 197 20.63 0.26 -4.44
CA ASP A 197 21.70 0.56 -3.49
C ASP A 197 21.17 0.51 -2.05
N VAL A 198 21.11 -0.71 -1.50
CA VAL A 198 20.57 -0.97 -0.16
C VAL A 198 21.37 -0.26 0.93
N GLU A 199 22.70 -0.18 0.78
CA GLU A 199 23.59 0.49 1.74
C GLU A 199 23.28 2.00 1.83
N LEU A 200 23.06 2.65 0.69
CA LEU A 200 22.65 4.04 0.63
C LEU A 200 21.32 4.25 1.35
N ILE A 201 20.31 3.40 1.07
CA ILE A 201 19.01 3.50 1.69
C ILE A 201 19.08 3.24 3.20
N LEU A 202 19.85 2.23 3.64
CA LEU A 202 20.04 1.95 5.07
C LEU A 202 20.74 3.10 5.81
N GLY A 203 21.60 3.85 5.12
CA GLY A 203 22.27 5.02 5.66
C GLY A 203 21.35 6.22 5.93
N ILE A 204 20.13 6.24 5.36
CA ILE A 204 19.13 7.28 5.62
C ILE A 204 18.53 7.10 7.02
N PHE A 205 18.36 5.86 7.49
CA PHE A 205 17.75 5.58 8.78
C PHE A 205 18.74 5.77 9.92
N PRO A 206 18.28 6.25 11.10
CA PRO A 206 19.16 6.41 12.25
C PRO A 206 19.87 5.10 12.58
N GLY A 207 21.17 5.21 12.85
CA GLY A 207 21.99 4.10 13.34
C GLY A 207 21.52 3.60 14.70
N GLU A 208 21.98 2.40 15.09
CA GLU A 208 21.76 1.86 16.43
C GLU A 208 22.43 2.72 17.51
#